data_c893b8d28098c6498dd4d5a04ed93636
#
_entry.id   c893b8d28098c6498dd4d5a04ed93636
#
_cell.length_a   1.000
_cell.length_b   1.000
_cell.length_c   1.000
_cell.angle_alpha   90.00
_cell.angle_beta   90.00
_cell.angle_gamma   90.00
#
_symmetry.space_group_name_H-M   'P 1'
#
loop_
_entity.id
_entity.type
_entity.pdbx_description
1 polymer ?
#
loop_
_entity_poly.entity_id
_entity_poly.type
_entity_poly.pdbx_seq_one_letter_code
_entity_poly.pdbx_strand_id
1 'polypeptide(L)'
;MKAVLITVALAVFLIFCGAFLKNNDSDWISLFDGKSLDNWKVGANASTFRVEDGMIVVNGATAHLFYEGDVMNHDFKNFEFKADVMTFPGANSGIYFHSVYQENGWPAKGYEVQVNNSHTDWRRTGSLYGVDDIKEVYVKDNEWFTEYIKVVGKKVVIKINDKIVVDYTEPDSVQQKVNIGGRRISDGTFALQGHDPKSKIYFKNIMVKPLPD
;
A
#
# COMPACT_ATOMS: atom_id res chain seq x y z
N MET A 1 -73.61 31.18 28.17
CA MET A 1 -72.19 31.44 28.08
C MET A 1 -71.47 30.12 27.82
N LYS A 2 -71.00 29.86 26.59
CA LYS A 2 -70.27 28.64 26.21
C LYS A 2 -68.82 28.98 26.15
N ALA A 3 -67.97 28.33 27.00
CA ALA A 3 -66.54 28.46 26.98
C ALA A 3 -65.94 27.61 25.85
N VAL A 4 -65.18 28.20 24.97
CA VAL A 4 -64.42 27.49 23.91
C VAL A 4 -63.03 27.24 24.45
N LEU A 5 -62.69 25.95 24.62
CA LEU A 5 -61.31 25.51 24.90
C LEU A 5 -60.50 25.48 23.59
N ILE A 6 -59.45 26.28 23.51
CA ILE A 6 -58.50 26.24 22.42
C ILE A 6 -57.33 25.35 22.88
N THR A 7 -57.19 24.19 22.26
CA THR A 7 -56.04 23.29 22.47
C THR A 7 -54.95 23.68 21.51
N VAL A 8 -53.81 24.19 22.04
CA VAL A 8 -52.62 24.47 21.26
C VAL A 8 -51.77 23.21 21.19
N ALA A 9 -51.68 22.61 20.04
CA ALA A 9 -50.80 21.50 19.79
C ALA A 9 -49.38 21.99 19.48
N LEU A 10 -48.41 21.74 20.36
CA LEU A 10 -47.02 22.06 20.20
C LEU A 10 -46.35 20.94 19.35
N ALA A 11 -46.08 21.22 18.08
CA ALA A 11 -45.35 20.30 17.21
C ALA A 11 -43.86 20.46 17.49
N VAL A 12 -43.23 19.49 18.14
CA VAL A 12 -41.79 19.42 18.33
C VAL A 12 -41.17 18.86 17.05
N PHE A 13 -40.49 19.72 16.28
CA PHE A 13 -39.69 19.31 15.13
C PHE A 13 -38.33 18.79 15.65
N LEU A 14 -38.15 17.50 15.74
CA LEU A 14 -36.84 16.87 15.95
C LEU A 14 -36.03 16.97 14.66
N ILE A 15 -35.11 17.94 14.61
CA ILE A 15 -34.10 18.02 13.54
C ILE A 15 -33.08 16.91 13.79
N PHE A 16 -33.22 15.79 13.08
CA PHE A 16 -32.19 14.76 13.00
C PHE A 16 -31.04 15.35 12.17
N CYS A 17 -30.01 15.89 12.84
CA CYS A 17 -28.75 16.24 12.22
C CYS A 17 -28.00 14.93 11.92
N GLY A 18 -28.33 14.31 10.79
CA GLY A 18 -27.57 13.20 10.25
C GLY A 18 -26.19 13.73 9.88
N ALA A 19 -25.17 13.43 10.69
CA ALA A 19 -23.80 13.59 10.29
C ALA A 19 -23.54 12.65 9.10
N PHE A 20 -23.66 13.19 7.88
CA PHE A 20 -23.12 12.52 6.70
C PHE A 20 -21.61 12.41 6.92
N LEU A 21 -21.13 11.21 7.21
CA LEU A 21 -19.72 10.88 7.07
C LEU A 21 -19.38 11.09 5.59
N LYS A 22 -18.81 12.23 5.27
CA LYS A 22 -18.22 12.49 3.97
C LYS A 22 -17.09 11.48 3.83
N ASN A 23 -17.29 10.44 3.05
CA ASN A 23 -16.18 9.66 2.50
C ASN A 23 -15.36 10.62 1.63
N ASN A 24 -14.27 11.12 2.19
CA ASN A 24 -13.35 12.00 1.47
C ASN A 24 -12.44 11.15 0.59
N ASP A 25 -12.95 10.70 -0.57
CA ASP A 25 -12.09 10.18 -1.66
C ASP A 25 -11.10 11.26 -2.15
N SER A 26 -11.30 12.53 -1.74
CA SER A 26 -10.46 13.66 -2.14
C SER A 26 -9.07 13.70 -1.49
N ASP A 27 -8.80 12.89 -0.47
CA ASP A 27 -7.52 12.94 0.27
C ASP A 27 -6.45 12.02 -0.33
N TRP A 28 -6.82 11.18 -1.29
CA TRP A 28 -5.90 10.28 -1.97
C TRP A 28 -5.17 10.99 -3.11
N ILE A 29 -3.85 10.91 -3.10
CA ILE A 29 -2.94 11.50 -4.08
C ILE A 29 -2.36 10.38 -4.94
N SER A 30 -2.45 10.54 -6.27
CA SER A 30 -1.84 9.57 -7.20
C SER A 30 -0.32 9.72 -7.22
N LEU A 31 0.41 8.62 -7.09
CA LEU A 31 1.86 8.54 -7.25
C LEU A 31 2.27 8.11 -8.66
N PHE A 32 1.33 7.68 -9.48
CA PHE A 32 1.56 7.23 -10.85
C PHE A 32 0.46 7.80 -11.77
N ASP A 33 0.87 8.46 -12.84
CA ASP A 33 -0.01 9.15 -13.78
C ASP A 33 -0.59 8.24 -14.88
N GLY A 34 -0.17 6.98 -14.92
CA GLY A 34 -0.55 6.02 -15.97
C GLY A 34 0.17 6.22 -17.30
N LYS A 35 1.14 7.14 -17.41
CA LYS A 35 1.76 7.52 -18.68
C LYS A 35 3.27 7.39 -18.69
N SER A 36 3.94 7.77 -17.59
CA SER A 36 5.40 7.80 -17.51
C SER A 36 5.90 7.33 -16.14
N LEU A 37 7.21 7.11 -16.03
CA LEU A 37 7.92 6.86 -14.77
C LEU A 37 8.66 8.12 -14.30
N ASP A 38 8.26 9.32 -14.72
CA ASP A 38 9.00 10.58 -14.44
C ASP A 38 9.16 10.86 -12.94
N ASN A 39 8.20 10.46 -12.11
CA ASN A 39 8.26 10.56 -10.65
C ASN A 39 8.89 9.33 -9.97
N TRP A 40 9.50 8.46 -10.76
CA TRP A 40 10.03 7.20 -10.26
C TRP A 40 11.46 7.02 -10.74
N LYS A 41 12.31 6.51 -9.87
CA LYS A 41 13.72 6.25 -10.16
C LYS A 41 14.02 4.78 -10.02
N VAL A 42 14.49 4.19 -11.11
CA VAL A 42 14.95 2.80 -11.10
C VAL A 42 16.38 2.74 -10.59
N GLY A 43 16.69 1.73 -9.78
CA GLY A 43 18.07 1.34 -9.49
C GLY A 43 18.73 0.68 -10.69
N ALA A 44 19.53 -0.35 -10.47
CA ALA A 44 20.08 -1.16 -11.57
C ALA A 44 18.97 -1.82 -12.39
N ASN A 45 19.28 -2.18 -13.65
CA ASN A 45 18.39 -2.92 -14.56
C ASN A 45 17.08 -2.17 -14.89
N ALA A 46 17.20 -0.93 -15.33
CA ALA A 46 16.05 -0.05 -15.63
C ALA A 46 15.01 -0.68 -16.58
N SER A 47 15.44 -1.56 -17.51
CA SER A 47 14.55 -2.26 -18.45
C SER A 47 13.56 -3.23 -17.78
N THR A 48 13.70 -3.49 -16.47
CA THR A 48 12.76 -4.32 -15.70
C THR A 48 11.39 -3.65 -15.57
N PHE A 49 11.36 -2.32 -15.62
CA PHE A 49 10.13 -1.52 -15.48
C PHE A 49 9.81 -0.77 -16.76
N ARG A 50 8.56 -0.77 -17.16
CA ARG A 50 8.04 0.02 -18.28
C ARG A 50 6.57 0.34 -18.07
N VAL A 51 6.06 1.31 -18.79
CA VAL A 51 4.63 1.67 -18.79
C VAL A 51 3.98 1.11 -20.05
N GLU A 52 2.90 0.35 -19.88
CA GLU A 52 2.04 -0.17 -20.94
C GLU A 52 0.58 -0.04 -20.52
N ASP A 53 -0.28 0.47 -21.37
CA ASP A 53 -1.73 0.54 -21.16
C ASP A 53 -2.16 1.11 -19.80
N GLY A 54 -1.48 2.16 -19.32
CA GLY A 54 -1.79 2.78 -18.05
C GLY A 54 -1.28 2.02 -16.81
N MET A 55 -0.40 1.05 -17.01
CA MET A 55 0.13 0.20 -15.94
C MET A 55 1.66 0.25 -15.91
N ILE A 56 2.23 0.12 -14.73
CA ILE A 56 3.64 -0.25 -14.58
C ILE A 56 3.75 -1.77 -14.76
N VAL A 57 4.45 -2.18 -15.79
CA VAL A 57 4.79 -3.58 -16.05
C VAL A 57 6.16 -3.86 -15.47
N VAL A 58 6.23 -4.84 -14.57
CA VAL A 58 7.47 -5.34 -13.97
C VAL A 58 7.77 -6.69 -14.58
N ASN A 59 8.89 -6.81 -15.31
CA ASN A 59 9.33 -8.07 -15.87
C ASN A 59 10.78 -7.95 -16.35
N GLY A 60 11.73 -8.46 -15.61
CA GLY A 60 13.17 -8.38 -15.93
C GLY A 60 14.06 -8.81 -14.79
N ALA A 61 15.33 -8.45 -14.85
CA ALA A 61 16.31 -8.75 -13.81
C ALA A 61 15.97 -8.03 -12.51
N THR A 62 16.55 -8.49 -11.39
CA THR A 62 16.35 -7.88 -10.06
C THR A 62 16.62 -6.39 -10.08
N ALA A 63 15.62 -5.62 -9.69
CA ALA A 63 15.67 -4.16 -9.65
C ALA A 63 14.58 -3.61 -8.72
N HIS A 64 14.72 -2.34 -8.33
CA HIS A 64 13.70 -1.65 -7.55
C HIS A 64 13.39 -0.29 -8.18
N LEU A 65 12.11 0.05 -8.22
CA LEU A 65 11.58 1.31 -8.74
C LEU A 65 11.11 2.15 -7.56
N PHE A 66 11.86 3.19 -7.21
CA PHE A 66 11.61 4.06 -6.06
C PHE A 66 10.79 5.28 -6.48
N TYR A 67 9.82 5.65 -5.66
CA TYR A 67 9.11 6.92 -5.83
C TYR A 67 10.02 8.07 -5.39
N GLU A 68 10.26 9.04 -6.28
CA GLU A 68 11.12 10.20 -6.07
C GLU A 68 10.39 11.51 -6.47
N GLY A 69 9.04 11.47 -6.56
CA GLY A 69 8.23 12.63 -6.91
C GLY A 69 8.01 13.59 -5.73
N ASP A 70 7.32 14.69 -6.01
CA ASP A 70 7.19 15.84 -5.10
C ASP A 70 6.21 15.62 -3.93
N VAL A 71 5.35 14.59 -3.97
CA VAL A 71 4.39 14.35 -2.89
C VAL A 71 5.15 14.07 -1.59
N MET A 72 4.94 14.93 -0.58
CA MET A 72 5.66 14.88 0.71
C MET A 72 7.19 14.86 0.57
N ASN A 73 7.75 15.38 -0.53
CA ASN A 73 9.16 15.25 -0.89
C ASN A 73 9.64 13.78 -0.83
N HIS A 74 8.79 12.83 -1.26
CA HIS A 74 8.97 11.37 -1.17
C HIS A 74 9.43 10.86 0.22
N ASP A 75 9.05 11.55 1.27
CA ASP A 75 9.36 11.20 2.66
C ASP A 75 8.06 11.03 3.47
N PHE A 76 7.59 9.80 3.56
CA PHE A 76 6.33 9.44 4.20
C PHE A 76 6.62 8.79 5.54
N LYS A 77 5.94 9.24 6.61
CA LYS A 77 6.04 8.69 7.97
C LYS A 77 4.75 7.96 8.37
N ASN A 78 3.64 8.68 8.46
CA ASN A 78 2.33 8.11 8.65
C ASN A 78 1.53 8.23 7.35
N PHE A 79 0.91 7.15 6.90
CA PHE A 79 0.22 7.15 5.62
C PHE A 79 -0.79 6.00 5.51
N GLU A 80 -1.68 6.12 4.55
CA GLU A 80 -2.37 5.04 3.89
C GLU A 80 -1.85 4.96 2.44
N PHE A 81 -1.50 3.79 1.97
CA PHE A 81 -1.07 3.51 0.60
C PHE A 81 -1.95 2.44 0.01
N LYS A 82 -2.22 2.51 -1.28
CA LYS A 82 -2.87 1.44 -2.02
C LYS A 82 -2.35 1.35 -3.45
N ALA A 83 -2.33 0.14 -3.98
CA ALA A 83 -2.08 -0.12 -5.39
C ALA A 83 -2.96 -1.28 -5.85
N ASP A 84 -3.44 -1.22 -7.10
CA ASP A 84 -4.01 -2.39 -7.74
C ASP A 84 -2.87 -3.19 -8.36
N VAL A 85 -2.88 -4.49 -8.09
CA VAL A 85 -1.81 -5.42 -8.45
C VAL A 85 -2.40 -6.61 -9.20
N MET A 86 -1.69 -7.11 -10.20
CA MET A 86 -1.96 -8.40 -10.84
C MET A 86 -0.65 -9.17 -10.97
N THR A 87 -0.60 -10.36 -10.41
CA THR A 87 0.52 -11.30 -10.58
C THR A 87 0.24 -12.29 -11.70
N PHE A 88 1.31 -12.79 -12.29
CA PHE A 88 1.26 -13.93 -13.21
C PHE A 88 1.79 -15.19 -12.53
N PRO A 89 1.46 -16.41 -13.03
CA PRO A 89 1.87 -17.65 -12.39
C PRO A 89 3.38 -17.71 -12.12
N GLY A 90 3.74 -18.02 -10.87
CA GLY A 90 5.12 -18.12 -10.40
C GLY A 90 5.82 -16.77 -10.19
N ALA A 91 5.11 -15.65 -10.23
CA ALA A 91 5.70 -14.32 -10.02
C ALA A 91 5.95 -14.03 -8.54
N ASN A 92 7.03 -13.27 -8.29
CA ASN A 92 7.42 -12.72 -7.00
C ASN A 92 7.75 -11.23 -7.16
N SER A 93 7.27 -10.43 -6.23
CA SER A 93 7.49 -8.98 -6.14
C SER A 93 7.24 -8.51 -4.71
N GLY A 94 7.31 -7.20 -4.48
CA GLY A 94 6.99 -6.58 -3.19
C GLY A 94 6.78 -5.08 -3.33
N ILE A 95 6.07 -4.52 -2.37
CA ILE A 95 5.91 -3.09 -2.17
C ILE A 95 6.68 -2.72 -0.90
N TYR A 96 7.70 -1.88 -1.06
CA TYR A 96 8.49 -1.36 0.07
C TYR A 96 7.91 -0.04 0.53
N PHE A 97 8.00 0.21 1.84
CA PHE A 97 7.70 1.50 2.45
C PHE A 97 8.76 1.90 3.47
N HIS A 98 8.88 3.18 3.79
CA HIS A 98 9.95 3.77 4.59
C HIS A 98 11.34 3.45 4.03
N SER A 99 11.43 3.31 2.72
CA SER A 99 12.67 2.98 2.03
C SER A 99 13.43 4.25 1.65
N VAL A 100 14.59 4.07 1.06
CA VAL A 100 15.41 5.14 0.48
C VAL A 100 16.00 4.61 -0.83
N TYR A 101 16.19 5.50 -1.81
CA TYR A 101 16.81 5.11 -3.06
C TYR A 101 18.11 4.34 -2.84
N GLN A 102 18.22 3.22 -3.50
CA GLN A 102 19.38 2.36 -3.50
C GLN A 102 19.59 1.81 -4.91
N GLU A 103 20.77 2.00 -5.47
CA GLU A 103 21.04 1.63 -6.86
C GLU A 103 21.05 0.11 -7.04
N ASN A 104 21.66 -0.61 -6.11
CA ASN A 104 21.87 -2.05 -6.22
C ASN A 104 21.41 -2.79 -4.97
N GLY A 105 21.02 -4.07 -5.16
CA GLY A 105 20.63 -4.98 -4.09
C GLY A 105 19.22 -4.74 -3.57
N TRP A 106 18.89 -5.42 -2.49
CA TRP A 106 17.60 -5.30 -1.82
C TRP A 106 17.57 -4.07 -0.94
N PRO A 107 16.47 -3.28 -0.92
CA PRO A 107 16.36 -2.11 -0.05
C PRO A 107 16.70 -2.46 1.41
N ALA A 108 17.68 -1.76 1.96
CA ALA A 108 18.19 -2.02 3.32
C ALA A 108 17.34 -1.32 4.40
N LYS A 109 16.58 -0.28 4.04
CA LYS A 109 15.75 0.51 4.95
C LYS A 109 14.27 0.22 4.71
N GLY A 110 13.46 0.26 5.78
CA GLY A 110 12.02 0.09 5.72
C GLY A 110 11.56 -1.35 5.72
N TYR A 111 10.34 -1.58 5.34
CA TYR A 111 9.70 -2.90 5.28
C TYR A 111 9.24 -3.23 3.86
N GLU A 112 9.08 -4.51 3.61
CA GLU A 112 8.50 -5.05 2.39
C GLU A 112 7.16 -5.71 2.68
N VAL A 113 6.14 -5.37 1.91
CA VAL A 113 4.89 -6.10 1.82
C VAL A 113 4.96 -6.98 0.58
N GLN A 114 4.86 -8.28 0.79
CA GLN A 114 5.06 -9.30 -0.24
C GLN A 114 3.95 -9.32 -1.28
N VAL A 115 4.33 -9.47 -2.55
CA VAL A 115 3.45 -9.73 -3.69
C VAL A 115 3.81 -11.07 -4.30
N ASN A 116 3.13 -12.13 -3.87
CA ASN A 116 3.42 -13.51 -4.28
C ASN A 116 2.20 -14.41 -4.08
N ASN A 117 1.54 -14.80 -5.16
CA ASN A 117 0.38 -15.70 -5.09
C ASN A 117 0.78 -17.18 -5.29
N SER A 118 1.79 -17.46 -6.12
CA SER A 118 2.13 -18.84 -6.52
C SER A 118 3.62 -19.14 -6.69
N HIS A 119 4.51 -18.20 -6.36
CA HIS A 119 5.96 -18.43 -6.40
C HIS A 119 6.40 -19.49 -5.38
N THR A 120 7.59 -20.04 -5.55
CA THR A 120 8.16 -21.10 -4.68
C THR A 120 8.49 -20.62 -3.26
N ASP A 121 8.74 -19.33 -3.04
CA ASP A 121 8.75 -18.76 -1.68
C ASP A 121 7.35 -18.97 -1.08
N TRP A 122 7.30 -19.46 0.15
CA TRP A 122 6.04 -19.79 0.83
C TRP A 122 5.30 -18.55 1.39
N ARG A 123 5.99 -17.41 1.50
CA ARG A 123 5.40 -16.16 1.98
C ARG A 123 4.48 -15.59 0.92
N ARG A 124 3.22 -15.40 1.27
CA ARG A 124 2.18 -14.98 0.31
C ARG A 124 1.92 -13.49 0.35
N THR A 125 1.24 -13.01 -0.68
CA THR A 125 0.79 -11.63 -0.83
C THR A 125 0.18 -11.08 0.45
N GLY A 126 0.63 -9.90 0.86
CA GLY A 126 0.25 -9.24 2.11
C GLY A 126 1.11 -9.60 3.32
N SER A 127 2.09 -10.52 3.23
CA SER A 127 3.06 -10.74 4.32
C SER A 127 3.86 -9.46 4.57
N LEU A 128 4.02 -9.07 5.84
CA LEU A 128 5.10 -8.17 6.24
C LEU A 128 6.38 -9.01 6.30
N TYR A 129 7.14 -9.01 5.20
CA TYR A 129 8.17 -10.00 4.87
C TYR A 129 9.19 -10.23 5.99
N GLY A 130 9.22 -11.47 6.50
CA GLY A 130 10.12 -11.89 7.56
C GLY A 130 9.78 -11.38 8.96
N VAL A 131 8.62 -10.73 9.12
CA VAL A 131 8.13 -10.16 10.38
C VAL A 131 6.80 -10.82 10.77
N ASP A 132 5.77 -10.63 9.94
CA ASP A 132 4.45 -11.25 10.10
C ASP A 132 4.04 -11.89 8.77
N ASP A 133 4.49 -13.11 8.59
CA ASP A 133 4.42 -13.84 7.33
C ASP A 133 3.10 -14.61 7.21
N ILE A 134 2.48 -14.55 6.03
CA ILE A 134 1.24 -15.22 5.66
C ILE A 134 1.55 -16.43 4.78
N LYS A 135 0.84 -17.53 5.01
CA LYS A 135 0.89 -18.76 4.18
C LYS A 135 -0.32 -18.90 3.28
N GLU A 136 -1.44 -18.30 3.69
CA GLU A 136 -2.69 -18.40 2.96
C GLU A 136 -2.65 -17.55 1.69
N VAL A 137 -3.22 -18.12 0.61
CA VAL A 137 -3.41 -17.44 -0.67
C VAL A 137 -4.81 -16.82 -0.68
N TYR A 138 -4.90 -15.49 -0.63
CA TYR A 138 -6.19 -14.77 -0.62
C TYR A 138 -6.67 -14.36 -2.01
N VAL A 139 -5.76 -14.28 -2.98
CA VAL A 139 -6.03 -13.82 -4.35
C VAL A 139 -5.28 -14.71 -5.34
N LYS A 140 -5.76 -14.78 -6.59
CA LYS A 140 -5.19 -15.65 -7.61
C LYS A 140 -4.33 -14.87 -8.60
N ASP A 141 -3.45 -15.59 -9.30
CA ASP A 141 -2.78 -15.03 -10.46
C ASP A 141 -3.77 -14.70 -11.57
N ASN A 142 -3.41 -13.72 -12.41
CA ASN A 142 -4.22 -13.18 -13.50
C ASN A 142 -5.53 -12.50 -13.07
N GLU A 143 -5.68 -12.19 -11.78
CA GLU A 143 -6.79 -11.42 -11.23
C GLU A 143 -6.27 -10.14 -10.58
N TRP A 144 -6.97 -9.02 -10.78
CA TRP A 144 -6.67 -7.77 -10.09
C TRP A 144 -7.10 -7.84 -8.63
N PHE A 145 -6.24 -7.36 -7.75
CA PHE A 145 -6.54 -7.15 -6.33
C PHE A 145 -5.93 -5.83 -5.87
N THR A 146 -6.50 -5.27 -4.81
CA THR A 146 -5.92 -4.09 -4.16
C THR A 146 -5.07 -4.53 -2.98
N GLU A 147 -3.82 -4.11 -2.95
CA GLU A 147 -2.94 -4.18 -1.79
C GLU A 147 -2.94 -2.83 -1.09
N TYR A 148 -3.36 -2.83 0.17
CA TYR A 148 -3.47 -1.64 1.01
C TYR A 148 -2.55 -1.75 2.21
N ILE A 149 -1.83 -0.67 2.50
CA ILE A 149 -0.88 -0.56 3.61
C ILE A 149 -1.21 0.71 4.39
N LYS A 150 -1.40 0.59 5.69
CA LYS A 150 -1.53 1.73 6.60
C LYS A 150 -0.45 1.68 7.66
N VAL A 151 0.24 2.81 7.85
CA VAL A 151 1.23 2.99 8.91
C VAL A 151 0.85 4.22 9.74
N VAL A 152 0.73 4.02 11.06
CA VAL A 152 0.52 5.11 12.03
C VAL A 152 1.37 4.82 13.27
N GLY A 153 2.35 5.66 13.53
CA GLY A 153 3.34 5.42 14.59
C GLY A 153 4.03 4.07 14.37
N LYS A 154 3.92 3.15 15.33
CA LYS A 154 4.51 1.80 15.24
C LYS A 154 3.56 0.74 14.66
N LYS A 155 2.35 1.12 14.28
CA LYS A 155 1.34 0.18 13.80
C LYS A 155 1.33 0.08 12.28
N VAL A 156 1.36 -1.16 11.76
CA VAL A 156 1.20 -1.51 10.35
C VAL A 156 -0.04 -2.37 10.18
N VAL A 157 -0.94 -1.95 9.31
CA VAL A 157 -2.11 -2.75 8.90
C VAL A 157 -2.02 -2.98 7.40
N ILE A 158 -2.09 -4.25 6.99
CA ILE A 158 -2.10 -4.65 5.58
C ILE A 158 -3.44 -5.30 5.26
N LYS A 159 -4.02 -4.91 4.12
CA LYS A 159 -5.23 -5.55 3.59
C LYS A 159 -4.98 -6.02 2.16
N ILE A 160 -5.58 -7.17 1.86
CA ILE A 160 -5.75 -7.64 0.48
C ILE A 160 -7.23 -7.55 0.16
N ASN A 161 -7.57 -6.68 -0.80
CA ASN A 161 -8.91 -6.17 -0.99
C ASN A 161 -9.42 -5.57 0.35
N ASP A 162 -10.57 -6.02 0.86
CA ASP A 162 -11.12 -5.52 2.12
C ASP A 162 -10.68 -6.33 3.36
N LYS A 163 -9.94 -7.43 3.17
CA LYS A 163 -9.55 -8.33 4.24
C LYS A 163 -8.26 -7.88 4.89
N ILE A 164 -8.28 -7.60 6.20
CA ILE A 164 -7.06 -7.41 7.01
C ILE A 164 -6.32 -8.76 7.07
N VAL A 165 -5.06 -8.76 6.64
CA VAL A 165 -4.20 -9.94 6.63
C VAL A 165 -3.02 -9.81 7.58
N VAL A 166 -2.60 -8.56 7.89
CA VAL A 166 -1.62 -8.24 8.93
C VAL A 166 -2.13 -7.07 9.77
N ASP A 167 -1.99 -7.19 11.08
CA ASP A 167 -2.19 -6.14 12.08
C ASP A 167 -1.01 -6.19 13.07
N TYR A 168 0.11 -5.55 12.68
CA TYR A 168 1.38 -5.61 13.38
C TYR A 168 1.66 -4.31 14.14
N THR A 169 2.19 -4.42 15.36
CA THR A 169 2.76 -3.29 16.10
C THR A 169 4.23 -3.56 16.36
N GLU A 170 5.11 -2.69 15.85
CA GLU A 170 6.54 -2.84 16.02
C GLU A 170 6.92 -2.70 17.52
N PRO A 171 7.56 -3.72 18.12
CA PRO A 171 8.05 -3.65 19.49
C PRO A 171 9.28 -2.74 19.61
N ASP A 172 9.62 -2.30 20.82
CA ASP A 172 10.80 -1.45 21.07
C ASP A 172 12.11 -2.16 20.66
N SER A 173 12.18 -3.48 20.88
CA SER A 173 13.28 -4.33 20.42
C SER A 173 12.81 -5.28 19.32
N VAL A 174 13.12 -4.96 18.07
CA VAL A 174 12.75 -5.84 16.93
C VAL A 174 13.77 -6.96 16.80
N GLN A 175 13.28 -8.20 16.92
CA GLN A 175 14.01 -9.39 16.48
C GLN A 175 13.47 -9.81 15.12
N GLN A 176 14.26 -9.65 14.08
CA GLN A 176 13.86 -10.05 12.73
C GLN A 176 14.09 -11.55 12.54
N LYS A 177 13.08 -12.25 12.01
CA LYS A 177 13.13 -13.70 11.73
C LYS A 177 14.03 -14.04 10.54
N VAL A 178 14.33 -13.08 9.69
CA VAL A 178 15.24 -13.17 8.56
C VAL A 178 16.30 -12.09 8.70
N ASN A 179 17.54 -12.41 8.34
CA ASN A 179 18.66 -11.45 8.46
C ASN A 179 18.59 -10.39 7.34
N ILE A 180 17.61 -9.51 7.43
CA ILE A 180 17.44 -8.36 6.56
C ILE A 180 17.71 -7.14 7.43
N GLY A 181 18.98 -6.83 7.63
CA GLY A 181 19.43 -5.82 8.59
C GLY A 181 18.75 -4.46 8.38
N GLY A 182 18.42 -3.79 9.48
CA GLY A 182 17.99 -2.39 9.48
C GLY A 182 16.51 -2.13 9.20
N ARG A 183 15.67 -3.15 9.01
CA ARG A 183 14.22 -2.95 8.81
C ARG A 183 13.55 -2.45 10.07
N ARG A 184 13.05 -1.23 9.99
CA ARG A 184 12.39 -0.49 11.08
C ARG A 184 11.32 0.42 10.51
N ILE A 185 10.27 0.67 11.30
CA ILE A 185 9.39 1.81 11.08
C ILE A 185 10.19 3.09 11.29
N SER A 186 10.12 3.99 10.32
CA SER A 186 10.81 5.28 10.33
C SER A 186 10.03 6.28 9.48
N ASP A 187 10.61 6.74 8.42
CA ASP A 187 10.15 7.58 7.34
C ASP A 187 10.79 7.11 6.03
N GLY A 188 10.44 7.70 4.90
CA GLY A 188 11.05 7.43 3.61
C GLY A 188 10.04 7.13 2.52
N THR A 189 10.52 6.69 1.38
CA THR A 189 9.74 6.51 0.17
C THR A 189 9.19 5.09 0.00
N PHE A 190 8.40 4.90 -1.07
CA PHE A 190 7.92 3.61 -1.54
C PHE A 190 8.82 3.07 -2.64
N ALA A 191 8.89 1.74 -2.76
CA ALA A 191 9.49 1.12 -3.92
C ALA A 191 8.72 -0.13 -4.37
N LEU A 192 8.73 -0.39 -5.69
CA LEU A 192 8.20 -1.60 -6.28
C LEU A 192 9.36 -2.52 -6.67
N GLN A 193 9.19 -3.82 -6.44
CA GLN A 193 10.25 -4.80 -6.66
C GLN A 193 10.09 -5.51 -8.01
N GLY A 194 11.18 -5.59 -8.79
CA GLY A 194 11.41 -6.62 -9.79
C GLY A 194 12.30 -7.70 -9.19
N HIS A 195 11.75 -8.88 -8.95
CA HIS A 195 12.44 -9.94 -8.22
C HIS A 195 13.40 -10.74 -9.10
N ASP A 196 12.94 -11.21 -10.24
CA ASP A 196 13.69 -12.03 -11.19
C ASP A 196 13.06 -12.01 -12.59
N PRO A 197 13.77 -12.48 -13.65
CA PRO A 197 13.26 -12.42 -15.02
C PRO A 197 12.01 -13.25 -15.33
N LYS A 198 11.65 -14.20 -14.46
CA LYS A 198 10.44 -15.02 -14.62
C LYS A 198 9.22 -14.37 -13.97
N SER A 199 9.45 -13.45 -13.06
CA SER A 199 8.39 -12.73 -12.36
C SER A 199 7.81 -11.65 -13.25
N LYS A 200 6.48 -11.71 -13.49
CA LYS A 200 5.75 -10.69 -14.21
C LYS A 200 4.60 -10.19 -13.36
N ILE A 201 4.55 -8.88 -13.14
CA ILE A 201 3.55 -8.22 -12.31
C ILE A 201 3.11 -6.93 -12.98
N TYR A 202 1.84 -6.56 -12.80
CA TYR A 202 1.29 -5.27 -13.18
C TYR A 202 0.88 -4.49 -11.94
N PHE A 203 1.20 -3.18 -11.94
CA PHE A 203 0.73 -2.22 -10.94
C PHE A 203 -0.01 -1.07 -11.63
N LYS A 204 -1.11 -0.62 -11.02
CA LYS A 204 -1.83 0.61 -11.41
C LYS A 204 -2.52 1.22 -10.21
N ASN A 205 -3.13 2.42 -10.39
CA ASN A 205 -3.88 3.11 -9.34
C ASN A 205 -3.07 3.24 -8.03
N ILE A 206 -1.77 3.54 -8.17
CA ILE A 206 -0.85 3.68 -7.04
C ILE A 206 -1.14 5.02 -6.38
N MET A 207 -1.64 4.98 -5.15
CA MET A 207 -2.11 6.16 -4.44
C MET A 207 -1.62 6.17 -3.00
N VAL A 208 -1.43 7.37 -2.47
CA VAL A 208 -1.10 7.62 -1.07
C VAL A 208 -2.05 8.64 -0.46
N LYS A 209 -2.33 8.48 0.83
CA LYS A 209 -2.95 9.47 1.69
C LYS A 209 -2.03 9.71 2.87
N PRO A 210 -1.26 10.80 2.88
CA PRO A 210 -0.46 11.18 4.04
C PRO A 210 -1.35 11.39 5.27
N LEU A 211 -0.88 10.94 6.42
CA LEU A 211 -1.57 11.09 7.70
C LEU A 211 -0.76 11.99 8.63
N PRO A 212 -1.41 12.70 9.57
CA PRO A 212 -0.71 13.51 10.58
C PRO A 212 0.22 12.67 11.47
N ASP A 213 1.23 13.34 12.05
CA ASP A 213 2.12 12.79 13.09
C ASP A 213 1.43 12.68 14.45
#